data_a8b1d49d5d90c4f8c3a1be1bd37fc8cc
#
_entry.id   a8b1d49d5d90c4f8c3a1be1bd37fc8cc
#
_cell.length_a   1.000
_cell.length_b   1.000
_cell.length_c   1.000
_cell.angle_alpha   90.00
_cell.angle_beta   90.00
_cell.angle_gamma   90.00
#
_symmetry.space_group_name_H-M   'P 1'
#
loop_
_entity.id
_entity.type
_entity.pdbx_description
1 polymer ?
#
loop_
_entity_poly.entity_id
_entity_poly.type
_entity_poly.pdbx_seq_one_letter_code
_entity_poly.pdbx_strand_id
1 'polypeptide(L)'
;MKLSTRKTLPTIIMVAITLIVLCIAAFATQGAELDTERFYNTPWALLPPVIAITLALVTKEVYSSLFVGILAGGLLYSNFSFEGTILHVFNDGIVSVLSDSYNVGILVFLVILGVMVCLMNKAGGSAAFGRWAAKNIKSRAGAQLATIALGILIFIDDYFNCLTVGSVMRPVTDKHNVSRAKLSYLIDATAAPVCIIAPISSWAAAVSSYVEDGSGLTLFIKAIPFNYYALLTITFMIGLVLLNTDFGPMGKCEFNAKNGDLFSGKNPYASAEATEANTNGRVIDLVLPIIVLIVACVTGMIYSGGFFDPAREGYHNIVTSFSVSDASVGLMLGSSFALVITIVFYQLRKLMSFSEMMGMLPEGFKAMVPAILILTCAWSLKAMTDSLGAGAYVASAVKSSAQSFQSFLPAIVFLIGCFLSFATGTSWGTFGILIPITLEVFPITDPIGVICVSACMAGAVCGDHCSPISDTTIMASAGAQCDHVMHVSTQLPYAITCAAVSFVSYIIAGFVRIAWICLPIAIALMLLTLVVIKKLYAKKVY
;
A
#
# COMPACT_ATOMS: atom_id res chain seq x y z
N MET A 1 15.83 33.42 -9.82
CA MET A 1 15.83 31.96 -9.99
C MET A 1 17.26 31.45 -9.80
N LYS A 2 17.72 31.24 -8.54
CA LYS A 2 18.99 30.57 -8.23
C LYS A 2 18.62 29.16 -7.78
N LEU A 3 18.69 28.20 -8.72
CA LEU A 3 18.62 26.79 -8.39
C LEU A 3 19.73 26.47 -7.39
N SER A 4 19.37 25.86 -6.27
CA SER A 4 20.30 25.38 -5.25
C SER A 4 21.13 24.23 -5.85
N THR A 5 22.19 24.57 -6.56
CA THR A 5 23.15 23.65 -7.20
C THR A 5 23.82 22.67 -6.23
N ARG A 6 23.71 22.88 -4.92
CA ARG A 6 24.28 22.00 -3.88
C ARG A 6 23.49 20.72 -3.59
N LYS A 7 22.17 20.66 -3.91
CA LYS A 7 21.34 19.46 -3.66
C LYS A 7 21.18 18.56 -4.89
N THR A 8 21.36 19.11 -6.10
CA THR A 8 21.22 18.37 -7.36
C THR A 8 22.52 17.68 -7.80
N LEU A 9 23.67 18.12 -7.30
CA LEU A 9 24.97 17.59 -7.68
C LEU A 9 25.16 16.10 -7.31
N PRO A 10 24.79 15.63 -6.11
CA PRO A 10 24.89 14.20 -5.78
C PRO A 10 24.03 13.32 -6.68
N THR A 11 22.80 13.75 -6.98
CA THR A 11 21.88 13.00 -7.85
C THR A 11 22.39 12.90 -9.28
N ILE A 12 22.89 14.01 -9.83
CA ILE A 12 23.50 14.04 -11.19
C ILE A 12 24.74 13.16 -11.24
N ILE A 13 25.60 13.22 -10.23
CA ILE A 13 26.81 12.38 -10.15
C ILE A 13 26.41 10.90 -10.07
N MET A 14 25.40 10.56 -9.30
CA MET A 14 24.94 9.18 -9.13
C MET A 14 24.34 8.61 -10.44
N VAL A 15 23.50 9.38 -11.12
CA VAL A 15 22.97 9.00 -12.46
C VAL A 15 24.10 8.87 -13.47
N ALA A 16 25.06 9.78 -13.47
CA ALA A 16 26.22 9.71 -14.36
C ALA A 16 27.11 8.49 -14.06
N ILE A 17 27.37 8.19 -12.78
CA ILE A 17 28.13 6.98 -12.39
C ILE A 17 27.39 5.72 -12.84
N THR A 18 26.07 5.65 -12.63
CA THR A 18 25.26 4.51 -13.05
C THR A 18 25.32 4.32 -14.58
N LEU A 19 25.14 5.40 -15.34
CA LEU A 19 25.26 5.36 -16.80
C LEU A 19 26.66 4.95 -17.26
N ILE A 20 27.73 5.44 -16.61
CA ILE A 20 29.11 5.06 -16.91
C ILE A 20 29.35 3.59 -16.60
N VAL A 21 28.88 3.08 -15.46
CA VAL A 21 28.97 1.65 -15.10
C VAL A 21 28.20 0.79 -16.10
N LEU A 22 27.01 1.21 -16.52
CA LEU A 22 26.21 0.55 -17.57
C LEU A 22 26.95 0.51 -18.90
N CYS A 23 27.53 1.63 -19.33
CA CYS A 23 28.32 1.70 -20.56
C CYS A 23 29.57 0.82 -20.49
N ILE A 24 30.29 0.83 -19.37
CA ILE A 24 31.48 0.00 -19.15
C ILE A 24 31.09 -1.49 -19.19
N ALA A 25 29.99 -1.87 -18.50
CA ALA A 25 29.48 -3.24 -18.51
C ALA A 25 29.09 -3.68 -19.92
N ALA A 26 28.39 -2.83 -20.67
CA ALA A 26 28.00 -3.09 -22.06
C ALA A 26 29.22 -3.25 -22.99
N PHE A 27 30.25 -2.41 -22.83
CA PHE A 27 31.48 -2.54 -23.63
C PHE A 27 32.32 -3.77 -23.22
N ALA A 28 32.35 -4.12 -21.95
CA ALA A 28 33.12 -5.27 -21.45
C ALA A 28 32.50 -6.61 -21.83
N THR A 29 31.21 -6.64 -22.21
CA THR A 29 30.45 -7.85 -22.53
C THR A 29 30.05 -7.94 -24.00
N GLN A 30 30.64 -7.13 -24.89
CA GLN A 30 30.42 -7.24 -26.32
C GLN A 30 30.77 -8.65 -26.79
N GLY A 31 29.73 -9.44 -27.14
CA GLY A 31 29.87 -10.82 -27.62
C GLY A 31 29.64 -11.89 -26.55
N ALA A 32 29.24 -11.54 -25.31
CA ALA A 32 28.80 -12.53 -24.34
C ALA A 32 27.44 -13.12 -24.75
N GLU A 33 27.30 -14.43 -24.75
CA GLU A 33 26.01 -15.10 -24.91
C GLU A 33 25.06 -14.76 -23.77
N LEU A 34 23.77 -14.63 -24.10
CA LEU A 34 22.72 -14.43 -23.11
C LEU A 34 22.66 -15.65 -22.18
N ASP A 35 23.08 -15.49 -20.92
CA ASP A 35 22.93 -16.48 -19.88
C ASP A 35 21.96 -15.96 -18.83
N THR A 36 20.69 -16.30 -18.98
CA THR A 36 19.60 -15.87 -18.07
C THR A 36 19.56 -16.67 -16.77
N GLU A 37 20.29 -17.79 -16.68
CA GLU A 37 20.26 -18.68 -15.51
C GLU A 37 21.32 -18.33 -14.46
N ARG A 38 22.35 -17.57 -14.81
CA ARG A 38 23.51 -17.30 -13.94
C ARG A 38 23.14 -16.72 -12.58
N PHE A 39 22.17 -15.81 -12.54
CA PHE A 39 21.73 -15.12 -11.31
C PHE A 39 20.36 -15.58 -10.83
N TYR A 40 19.70 -16.47 -11.59
CA TYR A 40 18.39 -17.01 -11.25
C TYR A 40 18.44 -17.80 -9.96
N ASN A 41 17.44 -17.63 -9.10
CA ASN A 41 17.31 -18.32 -7.80
C ASN A 41 18.55 -18.18 -6.89
N THR A 42 19.17 -17.01 -6.90
CA THR A 42 20.36 -16.69 -6.08
C THR A 42 20.10 -15.44 -5.22
N PRO A 43 20.94 -15.13 -4.21
CA PRO A 43 20.82 -13.88 -3.45
C PRO A 43 20.81 -12.61 -4.31
N TRP A 44 21.42 -12.66 -5.49
CA TRP A 44 21.45 -11.53 -6.44
C TRP A 44 20.07 -11.13 -6.95
N ALA A 45 19.10 -12.04 -6.94
CA ALA A 45 17.72 -11.76 -7.31
C ALA A 45 17.06 -10.66 -6.43
N LEU A 46 17.55 -10.47 -5.20
CA LEU A 46 17.06 -9.44 -4.28
C LEU A 46 17.81 -8.10 -4.41
N LEU A 47 18.86 -8.03 -5.23
CA LEU A 47 19.68 -6.83 -5.37
C LEU A 47 18.93 -5.65 -6.04
N PRO A 48 18.13 -5.83 -7.11
CA PRO A 48 17.41 -4.75 -7.78
C PRO A 48 16.51 -3.94 -6.83
N PRO A 49 15.59 -4.55 -6.07
CA PRO A 49 14.76 -3.81 -5.13
C PRO A 49 15.57 -3.20 -3.97
N VAL A 50 16.61 -3.87 -3.47
CA VAL A 50 17.47 -3.31 -2.42
C VAL A 50 18.16 -2.03 -2.89
N ILE A 51 18.67 -2.00 -4.13
CA ILE A 51 19.24 -0.79 -4.75
C ILE A 51 18.19 0.31 -4.84
N ALA A 52 17.02 0.02 -5.44
CA ALA A 52 15.95 0.99 -5.63
C ALA A 52 15.51 1.63 -4.31
N ILE A 53 15.23 0.80 -3.30
CA ILE A 53 14.74 1.24 -1.99
C ILE A 53 15.82 2.05 -1.25
N THR A 54 17.05 1.55 -1.21
CA THR A 54 18.15 2.25 -0.54
C THR A 54 18.38 3.63 -1.15
N LEU A 55 18.40 3.71 -2.48
CA LEU A 55 18.55 4.97 -3.18
C LEU A 55 17.37 5.91 -2.89
N ALA A 56 16.12 5.43 -2.95
CA ALA A 56 14.95 6.25 -2.68
C ALA A 56 14.96 6.85 -1.27
N LEU A 57 15.33 6.06 -0.26
CA LEU A 57 15.39 6.51 1.13
C LEU A 57 16.55 7.50 1.38
N VAL A 58 17.70 7.29 0.74
CA VAL A 58 18.89 8.15 0.90
C VAL A 58 18.76 9.46 0.12
N THR A 59 18.35 9.37 -1.15
CA THR A 59 18.25 10.53 -2.04
C THR A 59 16.95 11.30 -1.88
N LYS A 60 15.90 10.64 -1.36
CA LYS A 60 14.52 11.13 -1.32
C LYS A 60 13.98 11.46 -2.71
N GLU A 61 14.40 10.69 -3.70
CA GLU A 61 13.98 10.79 -5.08
C GLU A 61 13.60 9.40 -5.58
N VAL A 62 12.31 9.20 -5.92
CA VAL A 62 11.73 7.88 -6.20
C VAL A 62 11.98 7.45 -7.64
N TYR A 63 11.71 8.32 -8.61
CA TYR A 63 11.68 7.94 -10.03
C TYR A 63 13.04 7.43 -10.51
N SER A 64 14.11 8.18 -10.27
CA SER A 64 15.46 7.77 -10.67
C SER A 64 15.92 6.54 -9.89
N SER A 65 15.54 6.43 -8.62
CA SER A 65 15.91 5.30 -7.76
C SER A 65 15.27 3.99 -8.25
N LEU A 66 13.97 4.01 -8.55
CA LEU A 66 13.26 2.87 -9.14
C LEU A 66 13.85 2.49 -10.51
N PHE A 67 14.10 3.48 -11.36
CA PHE A 67 14.69 3.22 -12.68
C PHE A 67 16.08 2.59 -12.60
N VAL A 68 16.92 3.00 -11.65
CA VAL A 68 18.23 2.37 -11.39
C VAL A 68 18.06 0.92 -10.96
N GLY A 69 17.09 0.63 -10.07
CA GLY A 69 16.77 -0.75 -9.67
C GLY A 69 16.29 -1.62 -10.84
N ILE A 70 15.41 -1.09 -11.68
CA ILE A 70 14.93 -1.76 -12.90
C ILE A 70 16.10 -2.09 -13.83
N LEU A 71 16.98 -1.12 -14.09
CA LEU A 71 18.18 -1.34 -14.91
C LEU A 71 19.11 -2.38 -14.30
N ALA A 72 19.30 -2.37 -12.97
CA ALA A 72 20.10 -3.38 -12.28
C ALA A 72 19.51 -4.80 -12.47
N GLY A 73 18.18 -4.93 -12.40
CA GLY A 73 17.48 -6.17 -12.67
C GLY A 73 17.67 -6.67 -14.10
N GLY A 74 17.47 -5.81 -15.07
CA GLY A 74 17.70 -6.13 -16.48
C GLY A 74 19.15 -6.52 -16.78
N LEU A 75 20.13 -5.86 -16.16
CA LEU A 75 21.56 -6.21 -16.28
C LEU A 75 21.87 -7.61 -15.75
N LEU A 76 21.38 -7.92 -14.56
CA LEU A 76 21.58 -9.25 -13.96
C LEU A 76 20.89 -10.32 -14.78
N TYR A 77 19.65 -10.10 -15.23
CA TYR A 77 18.92 -11.06 -16.06
C TYR A 77 19.62 -11.36 -17.37
N SER A 78 20.11 -10.33 -18.05
CA SER A 78 20.77 -10.47 -19.36
C SER A 78 22.26 -10.78 -19.27
N ASN A 79 22.78 -11.12 -18.08
CA ASN A 79 24.21 -11.33 -17.84
C ASN A 79 25.08 -10.18 -18.37
N PHE A 80 24.64 -8.94 -18.12
CA PHE A 80 25.25 -7.67 -18.56
C PHE A 80 25.26 -7.41 -20.09
N SER A 81 24.51 -8.18 -20.88
CA SER A 81 24.30 -7.87 -22.28
C SER A 81 23.54 -6.56 -22.45
N PHE A 82 24.05 -5.61 -23.22
CA PHE A 82 23.39 -4.31 -23.44
C PHE A 82 22.03 -4.47 -24.12
N GLU A 83 21.99 -5.16 -25.25
CA GLU A 83 20.75 -5.41 -25.99
C GLU A 83 19.74 -6.18 -25.16
N GLY A 84 20.17 -7.28 -24.50
CA GLY A 84 19.33 -8.06 -23.62
C GLY A 84 18.77 -7.23 -22.45
N THR A 85 19.59 -6.35 -21.85
CA THR A 85 19.14 -5.45 -20.78
C THR A 85 18.04 -4.51 -21.26
N ILE A 86 18.26 -3.84 -22.41
CA ILE A 86 17.28 -2.88 -22.95
C ILE A 86 15.99 -3.59 -23.31
N LEU A 87 16.06 -4.70 -24.03
CA LEU A 87 14.87 -5.45 -24.43
C LEU A 87 14.09 -5.95 -23.22
N HIS A 88 14.77 -6.54 -22.22
CA HIS A 88 14.12 -7.05 -21.01
C HIS A 88 13.47 -5.93 -20.19
N VAL A 89 14.16 -4.81 -19.97
CA VAL A 89 13.63 -3.66 -19.23
C VAL A 89 12.40 -3.06 -19.91
N PHE A 90 12.45 -2.85 -21.23
CA PHE A 90 11.36 -2.15 -21.90
C PHE A 90 10.22 -3.11 -22.29
N ASN A 91 10.49 -4.27 -22.88
CA ASN A 91 9.44 -5.19 -23.32
C ASN A 91 8.84 -5.96 -22.15
N ASP A 92 9.68 -6.67 -21.39
CA ASP A 92 9.22 -7.57 -20.33
C ASP A 92 8.92 -6.80 -19.02
N GLY A 93 9.56 -5.65 -18.82
CA GLY A 93 9.28 -4.72 -17.74
C GLY A 93 8.14 -3.77 -18.07
N ILE A 94 8.45 -2.61 -18.70
CA ILE A 94 7.52 -1.48 -18.83
C ILE A 94 6.31 -1.80 -19.71
N VAL A 95 6.53 -2.35 -20.92
CA VAL A 95 5.43 -2.64 -21.84
C VAL A 95 4.55 -3.76 -21.32
N SER A 96 5.13 -4.83 -20.80
CA SER A 96 4.38 -5.97 -20.24
C SER A 96 3.47 -5.52 -19.10
N VAL A 97 3.97 -4.76 -18.13
CA VAL A 97 3.16 -4.32 -16.98
C VAL A 97 2.06 -3.31 -17.36
N LEU A 98 2.28 -2.49 -18.39
CA LEU A 98 1.28 -1.58 -18.94
C LEU A 98 0.30 -2.26 -19.90
N SER A 99 0.57 -3.47 -20.34
CA SER A 99 -0.33 -4.29 -21.16
C SER A 99 -1.14 -5.27 -20.32
N ASP A 100 -0.80 -5.42 -19.04
CA ASP A 100 -1.54 -6.27 -18.13
C ASP A 100 -2.91 -5.66 -17.77
N SER A 101 -3.97 -6.42 -17.97
CA SER A 101 -5.36 -5.95 -17.81
C SER A 101 -5.68 -5.56 -16.39
N TYR A 102 -5.10 -6.25 -15.40
CA TYR A 102 -5.30 -5.94 -13.99
C TYR A 102 -4.66 -4.59 -13.64
N ASN A 103 -3.41 -4.40 -14.03
CA ASN A 103 -2.69 -3.15 -13.80
C ASN A 103 -3.38 -1.96 -14.47
N VAL A 104 -3.77 -2.12 -15.75
CA VAL A 104 -4.49 -1.07 -16.50
C VAL A 104 -5.82 -0.72 -15.85
N GLY A 105 -6.58 -1.71 -15.38
CA GLY A 105 -7.85 -1.45 -14.67
C GLY A 105 -7.65 -0.63 -13.39
N ILE A 106 -6.59 -0.90 -12.62
CA ILE A 106 -6.22 -0.08 -11.45
C ILE A 106 -5.84 1.34 -11.87
N LEU A 107 -5.05 1.52 -12.95
CA LEU A 107 -4.71 2.86 -13.44
C LEU A 107 -5.95 3.65 -13.89
N VAL A 108 -6.90 3.00 -14.57
CA VAL A 108 -8.18 3.62 -14.96
C VAL A 108 -8.99 4.04 -13.73
N PHE A 109 -9.09 3.17 -12.71
CA PHE A 109 -9.73 3.49 -11.45
C PHE A 109 -9.10 4.73 -10.78
N LEU A 110 -7.77 4.79 -10.69
CA LEU A 110 -7.04 5.94 -10.16
C LEU A 110 -7.39 7.24 -10.88
N VAL A 111 -7.39 7.22 -12.22
CA VAL A 111 -7.72 8.40 -13.04
C VAL A 111 -9.14 8.86 -12.77
N ILE A 112 -10.10 7.93 -12.78
CA ILE A 112 -11.52 8.24 -12.52
C ILE A 112 -11.69 8.85 -11.14
N LEU A 113 -11.03 8.29 -10.13
CA LEU A 113 -11.09 8.83 -8.78
C LEU A 113 -10.48 10.24 -8.69
N GLY A 114 -9.34 10.48 -9.36
CA GLY A 114 -8.75 11.81 -9.50
C GLY A 114 -9.74 12.83 -10.10
N VAL A 115 -10.45 12.43 -11.15
CA VAL A 115 -11.52 13.24 -11.78
C VAL A 115 -12.65 13.51 -10.80
N MET A 116 -13.14 12.49 -10.09
CA MET A 116 -14.20 12.65 -9.10
C MET A 116 -13.79 13.63 -7.98
N VAL A 117 -12.55 13.53 -7.49
CA VAL A 117 -12.00 14.46 -6.48
C VAL A 117 -11.98 15.90 -7.02
N CYS A 118 -11.52 16.11 -8.26
CA CYS A 118 -11.54 17.44 -8.90
C CYS A 118 -12.96 17.99 -9.04
N LEU A 119 -13.91 17.16 -9.46
CA LEU A 119 -15.33 17.53 -9.56
C LEU A 119 -15.92 17.91 -8.19
N MET A 120 -15.69 17.09 -7.14
CA MET A 120 -16.18 17.36 -5.78
C MET A 120 -15.60 18.65 -5.20
N ASN A 121 -14.31 18.91 -5.46
CA ASN A 121 -13.64 20.14 -5.03
C ASN A 121 -14.23 21.37 -5.77
N LYS A 122 -14.36 21.30 -7.10
CA LYS A 122 -14.91 22.38 -7.92
C LYS A 122 -16.39 22.66 -7.59
N ALA A 123 -17.18 21.59 -7.31
CA ALA A 123 -18.57 21.72 -6.87
C ALA A 123 -18.71 22.37 -5.48
N GLY A 124 -17.61 22.53 -4.74
CA GLY A 124 -17.61 23.08 -3.38
C GLY A 124 -18.05 22.10 -2.29
N GLY A 125 -18.24 20.82 -2.63
CA GLY A 125 -18.64 19.77 -1.71
C GLY A 125 -17.62 19.55 -0.59
N SER A 126 -16.33 19.45 -0.93
CA SER A 126 -15.24 19.28 0.03
C SER A 126 -15.16 20.44 1.03
N ALA A 127 -15.28 21.68 0.56
CA ALA A 127 -15.27 22.86 1.44
C ALA A 127 -16.51 22.90 2.37
N ALA A 128 -17.69 22.50 1.87
CA ALA A 128 -18.92 22.43 2.66
C ALA A 128 -18.82 21.34 3.73
N PHE A 129 -18.26 20.17 3.38
CA PHE A 129 -18.03 19.08 4.32
C PHE A 129 -17.01 19.45 5.39
N GLY A 130 -15.92 20.12 5.01
CA GLY A 130 -14.94 20.65 5.97
C GLY A 130 -15.56 21.60 7.00
N ARG A 131 -16.48 22.51 6.57
CA ARG A 131 -17.25 23.38 7.49
C ARG A 131 -18.17 22.58 8.42
N TRP A 132 -18.86 21.57 7.90
CA TRP A 132 -19.71 20.68 8.69
C TRP A 132 -18.89 19.87 9.71
N ALA A 133 -17.78 19.28 9.28
CA ALA A 133 -16.88 18.52 10.12
C ALA A 133 -16.28 19.37 11.26
N ALA A 134 -15.88 20.62 10.96
CA ALA A 134 -15.39 21.55 11.96
C ALA A 134 -16.43 21.88 13.06
N LYS A 135 -17.73 21.79 12.73
CA LYS A 135 -18.81 22.01 13.68
C LYS A 135 -19.08 20.76 14.55
N ASN A 136 -18.96 19.57 13.99
CA ASN A 136 -19.37 18.30 14.61
C ASN A 136 -18.20 17.53 15.24
N ILE A 137 -17.04 17.52 14.61
CA ILE A 137 -15.80 16.94 15.13
C ILE A 137 -15.05 18.06 15.85
N LYS A 138 -14.94 17.96 17.18
CA LYS A 138 -14.43 19.08 18.00
C LYS A 138 -12.96 18.94 18.37
N SER A 139 -12.31 17.85 18.04
CA SER A 139 -10.93 17.61 18.45
C SER A 139 -10.09 16.96 17.35
N ARG A 140 -8.79 17.22 17.41
CA ARG A 140 -7.80 16.60 16.55
C ARG A 140 -7.77 15.08 16.69
N ALA A 141 -7.90 14.58 17.92
CA ALA A 141 -8.02 13.15 18.20
C ALA A 141 -9.30 12.58 17.56
N GLY A 142 -10.42 13.29 17.65
CA GLY A 142 -11.68 12.89 17.02
C GLY A 142 -11.57 12.76 15.51
N ALA A 143 -10.85 13.67 14.84
CA ALA A 143 -10.61 13.58 13.39
C ALA A 143 -9.80 12.33 13.02
N GLN A 144 -8.75 12.03 13.78
CA GLN A 144 -7.93 10.84 13.56
C GLN A 144 -8.70 9.54 13.85
N LEU A 145 -9.45 9.47 14.97
CA LEU A 145 -10.28 8.30 15.28
C LEU A 145 -11.38 8.07 14.26
N ALA A 146 -12.00 9.15 13.73
CA ALA A 146 -12.97 9.05 12.65
C ALA A 146 -12.33 8.51 11.35
N THR A 147 -11.09 8.91 11.07
CA THR A 147 -10.31 8.36 9.93
C THR A 147 -10.06 6.85 10.12
N ILE A 148 -9.60 6.44 11.30
CA ILE A 148 -9.37 5.03 11.63
C ILE A 148 -10.69 4.23 11.52
N ALA A 149 -11.78 4.75 12.09
CA ALA A 149 -13.07 4.08 12.04
C ALA A 149 -13.58 3.89 10.60
N LEU A 150 -13.45 4.93 9.76
CA LEU A 150 -13.83 4.83 8.35
C LEU A 150 -12.95 3.82 7.60
N GLY A 151 -11.62 3.84 7.85
CA GLY A 151 -10.70 2.86 7.26
C GLY A 151 -11.04 1.42 7.67
N ILE A 152 -11.38 1.18 8.93
CA ILE A 152 -11.83 -0.14 9.39
C ILE A 152 -13.16 -0.56 8.75
N LEU A 153 -14.08 0.37 8.51
CA LEU A 153 -15.37 0.08 7.86
C LEU A 153 -15.23 -0.28 6.38
N ILE A 154 -14.19 0.23 5.71
CA ILE A 154 -13.91 -0.07 4.30
C ILE A 154 -12.88 -1.23 4.22
N PHE A 155 -13.21 -2.39 4.76
CA PHE A 155 -12.34 -3.56 4.88
C PHE A 155 -12.34 -4.48 3.66
N ILE A 156 -13.07 -4.16 2.63
CA ILE A 156 -13.38 -5.04 1.51
C ILE A 156 -12.17 -5.21 0.60
N ASP A 157 -11.50 -4.10 0.30
CA ASP A 157 -10.36 -4.00 -0.59
C ASP A 157 -9.45 -2.86 -0.15
N ASP A 158 -8.16 -3.07 -0.14
CA ASP A 158 -7.14 -2.14 0.36
C ASP A 158 -6.91 -0.95 -0.59
N TYR A 159 -6.94 -1.15 -1.90
CA TYR A 159 -6.82 -0.06 -2.89
C TYR A 159 -8.01 0.91 -2.79
N PHE A 160 -9.21 0.34 -2.72
CA PHE A 160 -10.42 1.10 -2.52
C PHE A 160 -10.40 1.88 -1.19
N ASN A 161 -9.92 1.25 -0.12
CA ASN A 161 -9.74 1.89 1.18
C ASN A 161 -8.82 3.12 1.07
N CYS A 162 -7.59 2.94 0.56
CA CYS A 162 -6.58 3.99 0.47
C CYS A 162 -7.11 5.27 -0.19
N LEU A 163 -7.78 5.13 -1.31
CA LEU A 163 -8.22 6.28 -2.10
C LEU A 163 -9.51 6.90 -1.56
N THR A 164 -10.44 6.08 -1.09
CA THR A 164 -11.73 6.54 -0.58
C THR A 164 -11.57 7.24 0.77
N VAL A 165 -10.90 6.60 1.74
CA VAL A 165 -10.66 7.21 3.07
C VAL A 165 -9.88 8.52 2.93
N GLY A 166 -8.87 8.55 2.05
CA GLY A 166 -8.09 9.75 1.79
C GLY A 166 -8.95 10.90 1.27
N SER A 167 -9.76 10.66 0.23
CA SER A 167 -10.60 11.68 -0.36
C SER A 167 -11.66 12.24 0.61
N VAL A 168 -12.22 11.38 1.46
CA VAL A 168 -13.26 11.73 2.43
C VAL A 168 -12.68 12.48 3.64
N MET A 169 -11.58 11.98 4.20
CA MET A 169 -11.09 12.45 5.50
C MET A 169 -10.10 13.61 5.38
N ARG A 170 -9.52 13.85 4.21
CA ARG A 170 -8.61 14.96 3.97
C ARG A 170 -9.18 16.34 4.41
N PRO A 171 -10.39 16.77 3.99
CA PRO A 171 -10.93 18.04 4.44
C PRO A 171 -11.14 18.12 5.96
N VAL A 172 -11.39 16.99 6.60
CA VAL A 172 -11.59 16.90 8.06
C VAL A 172 -10.26 17.03 8.78
N THR A 173 -9.26 16.26 8.38
CA THR A 173 -7.92 16.25 8.98
C THR A 173 -7.19 17.56 8.81
N ASP A 174 -7.30 18.18 7.62
CA ASP A 174 -6.74 19.51 7.34
C ASP A 174 -7.31 20.57 8.28
N LYS A 175 -8.62 20.57 8.47
CA LYS A 175 -9.30 21.52 9.36
C LYS A 175 -8.86 21.38 10.82
N HIS A 176 -8.45 20.19 11.22
CA HIS A 176 -7.96 19.90 12.57
C HIS A 176 -6.43 19.91 12.69
N ASN A 177 -5.71 20.44 11.72
CA ASN A 177 -4.26 20.55 11.70
C ASN A 177 -3.55 19.20 11.93
N VAL A 178 -4.07 18.12 11.33
CA VAL A 178 -3.39 16.83 11.23
C VAL A 178 -2.55 16.84 9.95
N SER A 179 -1.29 16.46 10.02
CA SER A 179 -0.41 16.48 8.85
C SER A 179 -0.88 15.50 7.77
N ARG A 180 -0.56 15.82 6.51
CA ARG A 180 -0.83 14.91 5.37
C ARG A 180 -0.06 13.60 5.51
N ALA A 181 1.14 13.63 6.10
CA ALA A 181 1.89 12.43 6.44
C ALA A 181 1.16 11.54 7.46
N LYS A 182 0.56 12.14 8.51
CA LYS A 182 -0.22 11.38 9.49
C LYS A 182 -1.49 10.81 8.88
N LEU A 183 -2.19 11.59 8.05
CA LEU A 183 -3.36 11.09 7.32
C LEU A 183 -2.98 9.90 6.43
N SER A 184 -1.90 10.01 5.65
CA SER A 184 -1.38 8.92 4.82
C SER A 184 -1.12 7.65 5.64
N TYR A 185 -0.45 7.79 6.80
CA TYR A 185 -0.21 6.68 7.70
C TYR A 185 -1.51 6.03 8.22
N LEU A 186 -2.50 6.83 8.62
CA LEU A 186 -3.77 6.28 9.12
C LEU A 186 -4.55 5.53 8.03
N ILE A 187 -4.46 5.99 6.80
CA ILE A 187 -5.05 5.34 5.63
C ILE A 187 -4.35 4.00 5.37
N ASP A 188 -3.03 4.03 5.18
CA ASP A 188 -2.22 2.87 4.85
C ASP A 188 -2.33 1.79 5.93
N ALA A 189 -2.23 2.20 7.20
CA ALA A 189 -2.34 1.32 8.35
C ALA A 189 -3.77 0.76 8.60
N THR A 190 -4.81 1.29 7.94
CA THR A 190 -6.17 0.74 7.93
C THR A 190 -6.56 0.06 6.62
N ALA A 191 -5.69 0.04 5.63
CA ALA A 191 -5.92 -0.65 4.36
C ALA A 191 -5.55 -2.14 4.47
N ALA A 192 -4.37 -2.53 4.02
CA ALA A 192 -3.91 -3.93 4.06
C ALA A 192 -3.99 -4.57 5.47
N PRO A 193 -3.59 -3.90 6.58
CA PRO A 193 -3.73 -4.49 7.91
C PRO A 193 -5.16 -4.81 8.34
N VAL A 194 -6.16 -4.10 7.84
CA VAL A 194 -7.57 -4.41 8.14
C VAL A 194 -8.10 -5.49 7.21
N CYS A 195 -7.80 -5.41 5.90
CA CYS A 195 -8.28 -6.39 4.93
C CYS A 195 -7.78 -7.81 5.23
N ILE A 196 -6.54 -7.96 5.71
CA ILE A 196 -5.93 -9.27 6.01
C ILE A 196 -6.52 -9.98 7.25
N ILE A 197 -7.32 -9.30 8.05
CA ILE A 197 -8.04 -9.88 9.20
C ILE A 197 -9.56 -9.85 9.02
N ALA A 198 -10.06 -9.36 7.89
CA ALA A 198 -11.47 -9.30 7.58
C ALA A 198 -11.89 -10.60 6.87
N PRO A 199 -12.79 -11.42 7.46
CA PRO A 199 -13.14 -12.73 6.89
C PRO A 199 -13.95 -12.65 5.59
N ILE A 200 -14.45 -11.47 5.25
CA ILE A 200 -15.17 -11.19 4.00
C ILE A 200 -14.41 -10.09 3.26
N SER A 201 -13.24 -10.43 2.70
CA SER A 201 -12.41 -9.54 1.90
C SER A 201 -11.83 -10.27 0.71
N SER A 202 -11.34 -9.53 -0.29
CA SER A 202 -10.56 -10.08 -1.40
C SER A 202 -9.33 -10.88 -0.89
N TRP A 203 -8.78 -10.50 0.25
CA TRP A 203 -7.63 -11.14 0.88
C TRP A 203 -7.97 -12.50 1.50
N ALA A 204 -9.12 -12.62 2.17
CA ALA A 204 -9.59 -13.89 2.74
C ALA A 204 -9.78 -14.94 1.65
N ALA A 205 -10.25 -14.52 0.49
CA ALA A 205 -10.39 -15.36 -0.67
C ALA A 205 -9.06 -15.85 -1.22
N ALA A 206 -8.14 -14.91 -1.47
CA ALA A 206 -6.82 -15.25 -2.00
C ALA A 206 -6.08 -16.25 -1.09
N VAL A 207 -6.11 -16.02 0.23
CA VAL A 207 -5.50 -16.96 1.19
C VAL A 207 -6.21 -18.31 1.17
N SER A 208 -7.54 -18.30 1.06
CA SER A 208 -8.34 -19.55 1.02
C SER A 208 -8.08 -20.37 -0.24
N SER A 209 -7.75 -19.75 -1.37
CA SER A 209 -7.48 -20.44 -2.65
C SER A 209 -6.20 -21.29 -2.65
N TYR A 210 -5.31 -21.10 -1.66
CA TYR A 210 -4.12 -21.95 -1.51
C TYR A 210 -4.37 -23.27 -0.79
N VAL A 211 -5.62 -23.54 -0.39
CA VAL A 211 -6.03 -24.75 0.32
C VAL A 211 -7.02 -25.55 -0.52
N GLU A 212 -6.58 -26.70 -1.01
CA GLU A 212 -7.34 -27.49 -2.01
C GLU A 212 -8.59 -28.19 -1.44
N ASP A 213 -8.65 -28.46 -0.13
CA ASP A 213 -9.74 -29.23 0.50
C ASP A 213 -10.99 -28.43 0.92
N GLY A 214 -11.05 -27.14 0.51
CA GLY A 214 -12.15 -26.24 0.85
C GLY A 214 -12.12 -25.70 2.29
N SER A 215 -11.10 -26.05 3.09
CA SER A 215 -10.95 -25.56 4.48
C SER A 215 -10.24 -24.20 4.57
N GLY A 216 -9.93 -23.55 3.45
CA GLY A 216 -9.14 -22.33 3.38
C GLY A 216 -9.71 -21.17 4.19
N LEU A 217 -11.03 -20.92 4.12
CA LEU A 217 -11.67 -19.88 4.93
C LEU A 217 -11.58 -20.20 6.44
N THR A 218 -11.69 -21.48 6.81
CA THR A 218 -11.53 -21.91 8.21
C THR A 218 -10.10 -21.66 8.69
N LEU A 219 -9.11 -21.96 7.85
CA LEU A 219 -7.70 -21.64 8.14
C LEU A 219 -7.49 -20.14 8.33
N PHE A 220 -8.03 -19.33 7.41
CA PHE A 220 -7.94 -17.88 7.49
C PHE A 220 -8.52 -17.35 8.81
N ILE A 221 -9.74 -17.77 9.18
CA ILE A 221 -10.39 -17.35 10.43
C ILE A 221 -9.57 -17.78 11.65
N LYS A 222 -9.02 -19.00 11.66
CA LYS A 222 -8.14 -19.47 12.74
C LYS A 222 -6.83 -18.69 12.84
N ALA A 223 -6.33 -18.16 11.73
CA ALA A 223 -5.11 -17.37 11.66
C ALA A 223 -5.30 -15.94 12.19
N ILE A 224 -6.51 -15.36 12.12
CA ILE A 224 -6.80 -13.97 12.54
C ILE A 224 -6.26 -13.64 13.94
N PRO A 225 -6.52 -14.42 15.01
CA PRO A 225 -6.07 -14.07 16.36
C PRO A 225 -4.54 -14.09 16.52
N PHE A 226 -3.82 -14.71 15.62
CA PHE A 226 -2.37 -14.74 15.55
C PHE A 226 -1.78 -13.70 14.59
N ASN A 227 -2.60 -12.94 13.85
CA ASN A 227 -2.10 -11.90 12.95
C ASN A 227 -1.68 -10.66 13.76
N TYR A 228 -0.52 -10.80 14.43
CA TYR A 228 -0.07 -9.78 15.36
C TYR A 228 0.20 -8.44 14.69
N TYR A 229 0.82 -8.42 13.49
CA TYR A 229 1.12 -7.15 12.87
C TYR A 229 -0.12 -6.31 12.60
N ALA A 230 -1.16 -6.90 12.02
CA ALA A 230 -2.42 -6.22 11.75
C ALA A 230 -3.12 -5.73 13.04
N LEU A 231 -3.29 -6.64 14.02
CA LEU A 231 -3.97 -6.34 15.28
C LEU A 231 -3.20 -5.32 16.13
N LEU A 232 -1.86 -5.43 16.16
CA LEU A 232 -1.01 -4.50 16.90
C LEU A 232 -0.88 -3.14 16.22
N THR A 233 -0.93 -3.08 14.88
CA THR A 233 -0.95 -1.81 14.14
C THR A 233 -2.22 -1.01 14.47
N ILE A 234 -3.38 -1.66 14.51
CA ILE A 234 -4.64 -1.01 14.93
C ILE A 234 -4.55 -0.54 16.39
N THR A 235 -4.06 -1.40 17.27
CA THR A 235 -3.85 -1.05 18.70
C THR A 235 -2.89 0.12 18.85
N PHE A 236 -1.81 0.13 18.07
CA PHE A 236 -0.79 1.17 18.06
C PHE A 236 -1.35 2.52 17.57
N MET A 237 -2.08 2.52 16.44
CA MET A 237 -2.73 3.74 15.92
C MET A 237 -3.66 4.38 16.94
N ILE A 238 -4.58 3.58 17.50
CA ILE A 238 -5.53 4.06 18.51
C ILE A 238 -4.77 4.57 19.73
N GLY A 239 -3.75 3.83 20.19
CA GLY A 239 -2.92 4.20 21.32
C GLY A 239 -2.16 5.51 21.11
N LEU A 240 -1.55 5.74 19.92
CA LEU A 240 -0.89 7.00 19.58
C LEU A 240 -1.86 8.19 19.67
N VAL A 241 -3.07 8.03 19.13
CA VAL A 241 -4.09 9.09 19.14
C VAL A 241 -4.55 9.39 20.57
N LEU A 242 -4.90 8.36 21.36
CA LEU A 242 -5.38 8.53 22.72
C LEU A 242 -4.29 9.08 23.66
N LEU A 243 -3.05 8.68 23.48
CA LEU A 243 -1.92 9.19 24.26
C LEU A 243 -1.43 10.55 23.76
N ASN A 244 -1.94 11.04 22.61
CA ASN A 244 -1.49 12.26 21.93
C ASN A 244 0.04 12.31 21.79
N THR A 245 0.60 11.22 21.27
CA THR A 245 2.05 11.02 21.19
C THR A 245 2.44 10.66 19.77
N ASP A 246 3.33 11.43 19.21
CA ASP A 246 3.98 11.16 17.93
C ASP A 246 5.49 11.24 18.12
N PHE A 247 6.26 10.45 17.37
CA PHE A 247 7.71 10.39 17.52
C PHE A 247 8.43 10.26 16.18
N GLY A 248 9.74 10.46 16.20
CA GLY A 248 10.55 10.41 14.99
C GLY A 248 10.16 11.48 13.96
N PRO A 249 10.32 11.20 12.67
CA PRO A 249 9.96 12.14 11.60
C PRO A 249 8.48 12.54 11.62
N MET A 250 7.57 11.62 11.98
CA MET A 250 6.15 11.90 12.10
C MET A 250 5.87 12.98 13.17
N GLY A 251 6.55 12.91 14.32
CA GLY A 251 6.40 13.92 15.37
C GLY A 251 6.75 15.34 14.89
N LYS A 252 7.75 15.47 14.00
CA LYS A 252 8.11 16.73 13.38
C LYS A 252 7.02 17.23 12.41
N CYS A 253 6.46 16.34 11.59
CA CYS A 253 5.36 16.68 10.68
C CYS A 253 4.12 17.15 11.45
N GLU A 254 3.80 16.46 12.55
CA GLU A 254 2.68 16.79 13.40
C GLU A 254 2.88 18.11 14.18
N PHE A 255 4.10 18.42 14.57
CA PHE A 255 4.45 19.72 15.13
C PHE A 255 4.26 20.85 14.10
N ASN A 256 4.74 20.67 12.87
CA ASN A 256 4.59 21.63 11.80
C ASN A 256 3.09 21.84 11.45
N ALA A 257 2.32 20.77 11.40
CA ALA A 257 0.89 20.84 11.13
C ALA A 257 0.12 21.63 12.19
N LYS A 258 0.47 21.49 13.48
CA LYS A 258 -0.10 22.31 14.56
C LYS A 258 0.15 23.81 14.35
N ASN A 259 1.26 24.14 13.70
CA ASN A 259 1.64 25.52 13.35
C ASN A 259 1.13 25.98 11.97
N GLY A 260 0.26 25.17 11.32
CA GLY A 260 -0.38 25.53 10.06
C GLY A 260 0.30 24.97 8.80
N ASP A 261 1.47 24.32 8.90
CA ASP A 261 2.14 23.66 7.77
C ASP A 261 1.78 22.16 7.72
N LEU A 262 0.75 21.82 6.96
CA LEU A 262 0.23 20.46 6.83
C LEU A 262 1.16 19.53 6.04
N PHE A 263 2.05 20.10 5.20
CA PHE A 263 2.85 19.32 4.26
C PHE A 263 4.27 19.08 4.75
N SER A 264 4.80 19.92 5.64
CA SER A 264 6.20 19.89 6.14
C SER A 264 7.25 19.83 5.02
N GLY A 265 6.89 20.36 3.83
CA GLY A 265 7.73 20.33 2.64
C GLY A 265 7.00 20.84 1.42
N LYS A 266 7.27 20.22 0.25
CA LYS A 266 6.58 20.56 -1.00
C LYS A 266 5.20 19.90 -1.04
N ASN A 267 4.19 20.64 -1.49
CA ASN A 267 2.91 20.07 -1.86
C ASN A 267 2.95 19.63 -3.34
N PRO A 268 3.03 18.32 -3.64
CA PRO A 268 3.07 17.84 -5.02
C PRO A 268 1.73 18.01 -5.74
N TYR A 269 0.65 18.29 -5.00
CA TYR A 269 -0.72 18.41 -5.52
C TYR A 269 -1.24 19.87 -5.50
N ALA A 270 -0.33 20.86 -5.36
CA ALA A 270 -0.71 22.29 -5.27
C ALA A 270 -1.54 22.79 -6.45
N SER A 271 -1.29 22.25 -7.67
CA SER A 271 -2.07 22.60 -8.85
C SER A 271 -3.52 22.11 -8.81
N ALA A 272 -3.76 20.96 -8.17
CA ALA A 272 -5.11 20.38 -8.01
C ALA A 272 -5.93 21.10 -6.93
N GLU A 273 -5.27 21.73 -5.95
CA GLU A 273 -5.91 22.49 -4.87
C GLU A 273 -6.24 23.94 -5.26
N ALA A 274 -5.59 24.50 -6.29
CA ALA A 274 -5.73 25.90 -6.71
C ALA A 274 -7.04 26.21 -7.45
N THR A 275 -7.95 25.22 -7.61
CA THR A 275 -9.21 25.40 -8.32
C THR A 275 -10.22 26.17 -7.44
N GLU A 276 -10.71 27.31 -7.91
CA GLU A 276 -11.76 28.06 -7.20
C GLU A 276 -13.02 27.21 -7.00
N ALA A 277 -13.37 26.96 -5.73
CA ALA A 277 -14.53 26.17 -5.36
C ALA A 277 -15.83 26.97 -5.48
N ASN A 278 -16.90 26.33 -5.96
CA ASN A 278 -18.23 26.95 -6.00
C ASN A 278 -18.73 27.24 -4.57
N THR A 279 -19.12 28.46 -4.30
CA THR A 279 -19.62 28.89 -2.98
C THR A 279 -20.98 28.30 -2.61
N ASN A 280 -21.75 27.81 -3.60
CA ASN A 280 -23.07 27.19 -3.42
C ASN A 280 -22.99 25.67 -3.06
N GLY A 281 -21.80 25.14 -2.92
CA GLY A 281 -21.57 23.73 -2.56
C GLY A 281 -22.17 23.39 -1.19
N ARG A 282 -22.80 22.21 -1.10
CA ARG A 282 -23.38 21.62 0.10
C ARG A 282 -22.68 20.33 0.45
N VAL A 283 -22.84 19.86 1.70
CA VAL A 283 -22.29 18.56 2.16
C VAL A 283 -22.68 17.40 1.26
N ILE A 284 -23.90 17.39 0.73
CA ILE A 284 -24.41 16.36 -0.17
C ILE A 284 -23.60 16.25 -1.48
N ASP A 285 -22.97 17.36 -1.90
CA ASP A 285 -22.17 17.42 -3.12
C ASP A 285 -20.79 16.73 -2.97
N LEU A 286 -20.42 16.36 -1.75
CA LEU A 286 -19.33 15.42 -1.47
C LEU A 286 -19.84 14.02 -1.12
N VAL A 287 -20.82 13.96 -0.20
CA VAL A 287 -21.25 12.70 0.41
C VAL A 287 -21.97 11.78 -0.58
N LEU A 288 -22.83 12.32 -1.44
CA LEU A 288 -23.57 11.51 -2.41
C LEU A 288 -22.66 10.86 -3.47
N PRO A 289 -21.72 11.58 -4.13
CA PRO A 289 -20.75 10.96 -5.03
C PRO A 289 -19.95 9.82 -4.38
N ILE A 290 -19.55 9.98 -3.12
CA ILE A 290 -18.81 8.97 -2.38
C ILE A 290 -19.67 7.74 -2.08
N ILE A 291 -20.89 7.94 -1.59
CA ILE A 291 -21.83 6.83 -1.37
C ILE A 291 -22.09 6.07 -2.68
N VAL A 292 -22.31 6.80 -3.78
CA VAL A 292 -22.51 6.19 -5.10
C VAL A 292 -21.26 5.43 -5.53
N LEU A 293 -20.06 5.98 -5.31
CA LEU A 293 -18.80 5.30 -5.60
C LEU A 293 -18.68 3.99 -4.81
N ILE A 294 -18.92 4.03 -3.49
CA ILE A 294 -18.87 2.84 -2.63
C ILE A 294 -19.85 1.78 -3.13
N VAL A 295 -21.12 2.15 -3.31
CA VAL A 295 -22.15 1.20 -3.75
C VAL A 295 -21.85 0.64 -5.13
N ALA A 296 -21.40 1.48 -6.06
CA ALA A 296 -21.08 1.04 -7.42
C ALA A 296 -19.85 0.13 -7.47
N CYS A 297 -18.77 0.44 -6.71
CA CYS A 297 -17.60 -0.42 -6.63
C CYS A 297 -17.90 -1.76 -5.97
N VAL A 298 -18.64 -1.77 -4.85
CA VAL A 298 -19.11 -3.00 -4.20
C VAL A 298 -19.94 -3.85 -5.17
N THR A 299 -20.87 -3.23 -5.90
CA THR A 299 -21.68 -3.91 -6.92
C THR A 299 -20.80 -4.44 -8.06
N GLY A 300 -19.81 -3.65 -8.51
CA GLY A 300 -18.86 -4.04 -9.53
C GLY A 300 -18.00 -5.24 -9.11
N MET A 301 -17.57 -5.31 -7.87
CA MET A 301 -16.82 -6.45 -7.32
C MET A 301 -17.72 -7.71 -7.26
N ILE A 302 -18.94 -7.59 -6.77
CA ILE A 302 -19.92 -8.68 -6.75
C ILE A 302 -20.22 -9.18 -8.18
N TYR A 303 -20.33 -8.26 -9.14
CA TYR A 303 -20.52 -8.58 -10.55
C TYR A 303 -19.30 -9.32 -11.13
N SER A 304 -18.09 -8.81 -10.92
CA SER A 304 -16.85 -9.44 -11.42
C SER A 304 -16.64 -10.84 -10.83
N GLY A 305 -17.08 -11.06 -9.59
CA GLY A 305 -17.08 -12.36 -8.93
C GLY A 305 -18.18 -13.35 -9.37
N GLY A 306 -19.01 -12.95 -10.36
CA GLY A 306 -19.96 -13.86 -11.00
C GLY A 306 -21.29 -14.06 -10.27
N PHE A 307 -21.71 -13.12 -9.41
CA PHE A 307 -22.99 -13.21 -8.69
C PHE A 307 -24.20 -13.42 -9.60
N PHE A 308 -24.18 -12.84 -10.80
CA PHE A 308 -25.26 -12.92 -11.78
C PHE A 308 -25.05 -14.00 -12.84
N ASP A 309 -23.97 -14.75 -12.80
CA ASP A 309 -23.60 -15.77 -13.79
C ASP A 309 -23.82 -17.18 -13.22
N PRO A 310 -24.83 -17.93 -13.72
CA PRO A 310 -25.09 -19.29 -13.24
C PRO A 310 -23.96 -20.30 -13.42
N ALA A 311 -22.97 -19.98 -14.28
CA ALA A 311 -21.83 -20.85 -14.54
C ALA A 311 -20.66 -20.63 -13.54
N ARG A 312 -20.76 -19.63 -12.66
CA ARG A 312 -19.70 -19.27 -11.71
C ARG A 312 -20.05 -19.66 -10.27
N GLU A 313 -19.04 -19.96 -9.48
CA GLU A 313 -19.18 -20.30 -8.05
C GLU A 313 -19.86 -19.21 -7.22
N GLY A 314 -19.70 -17.94 -7.61
CA GLY A 314 -20.33 -16.80 -6.97
C GLY A 314 -21.82 -16.63 -7.19
N TYR A 315 -22.47 -17.48 -8.02
CA TYR A 315 -23.87 -17.32 -8.39
C TYR A 315 -24.79 -17.26 -7.17
N HIS A 316 -25.50 -16.13 -7.03
CA HIS A 316 -26.41 -15.82 -5.92
C HIS A 316 -25.79 -15.93 -4.50
N ASN A 317 -24.47 -15.94 -4.40
CA ASN A 317 -23.77 -15.94 -3.11
C ASN A 317 -22.82 -14.71 -3.02
N ILE A 318 -23.22 -13.70 -2.23
CA ILE A 318 -22.47 -12.46 -2.09
C ILE A 318 -21.07 -12.72 -1.53
N VAL A 319 -20.93 -13.59 -0.52
CA VAL A 319 -19.65 -13.89 0.12
C VAL A 319 -18.69 -14.52 -0.88
N THR A 320 -19.15 -15.54 -1.59
CA THR A 320 -18.34 -16.23 -2.61
C THR A 320 -18.02 -15.29 -3.77
N SER A 321 -18.99 -14.49 -4.26
CA SER A 321 -18.75 -13.52 -5.34
C SER A 321 -17.68 -12.50 -4.94
N PHE A 322 -17.72 -12.02 -3.70
CA PHE A 322 -16.68 -11.13 -3.19
C PHE A 322 -15.32 -11.82 -3.17
N SER A 323 -15.30 -13.05 -2.69
CA SER A 323 -14.12 -13.87 -2.56
C SER A 323 -13.35 -14.08 -3.88
N VAL A 324 -14.07 -14.33 -4.96
CA VAL A 324 -13.50 -14.60 -6.29
C VAL A 324 -13.55 -13.37 -7.21
N SER A 325 -13.81 -12.18 -6.65
CA SER A 325 -13.91 -10.94 -7.44
C SER A 325 -12.57 -10.51 -8.00
N ASP A 326 -12.60 -9.98 -9.23
CA ASP A 326 -11.50 -9.23 -9.79
C ASP A 326 -11.64 -7.75 -9.39
N ALA A 327 -10.79 -7.31 -8.44
CA ALA A 327 -10.83 -5.95 -7.92
C ALA A 327 -10.59 -4.91 -9.01
N SER A 328 -9.68 -5.16 -9.95
CA SER A 328 -9.38 -4.26 -11.06
C SER A 328 -10.63 -3.98 -11.91
N VAL A 329 -11.32 -5.04 -12.33
CA VAL A 329 -12.57 -4.94 -13.11
C VAL A 329 -13.68 -4.30 -12.28
N GLY A 330 -13.87 -4.75 -11.03
CA GLY A 330 -14.92 -4.24 -10.15
C GLY A 330 -14.79 -2.76 -9.84
N LEU A 331 -13.58 -2.31 -9.51
CA LEU A 331 -13.29 -0.91 -9.20
C LEU A 331 -13.37 -0.01 -10.43
N MET A 332 -12.83 -0.46 -11.58
CA MET A 332 -12.90 0.28 -12.84
C MET A 332 -14.36 0.50 -13.28
N LEU A 333 -15.17 -0.55 -13.30
CA LEU A 333 -16.59 -0.45 -13.69
C LEU A 333 -17.36 0.40 -12.67
N GLY A 334 -17.22 0.10 -11.37
CA GLY A 334 -17.94 0.81 -10.32
C GLY A 334 -17.64 2.30 -10.31
N SER A 335 -16.36 2.68 -10.40
CA SER A 335 -15.97 4.10 -10.45
C SER A 335 -16.44 4.79 -11.72
N SER A 336 -16.46 4.10 -12.88
CA SER A 336 -16.99 4.63 -14.14
C SER A 336 -18.47 4.99 -14.02
N PHE A 337 -19.28 4.09 -13.47
CA PHE A 337 -20.71 4.37 -13.19
C PHE A 337 -20.88 5.50 -12.18
N ALA A 338 -20.08 5.52 -11.13
CA ALA A 338 -20.13 6.58 -10.13
C ALA A 338 -19.78 7.96 -10.72
N LEU A 339 -18.79 8.01 -11.62
CA LEU A 339 -18.45 9.24 -12.34
C LEU A 339 -19.62 9.76 -13.18
N VAL A 340 -20.24 8.89 -13.98
CA VAL A 340 -21.41 9.26 -14.80
C VAL A 340 -22.55 9.78 -13.94
N ILE A 341 -22.90 9.08 -12.87
CA ILE A 341 -23.95 9.50 -11.94
C ILE A 341 -23.60 10.84 -11.28
N THR A 342 -22.34 11.04 -10.91
CA THR A 342 -21.86 12.31 -10.31
C THR A 342 -21.98 13.48 -11.27
N ILE A 343 -21.61 13.28 -12.55
CA ILE A 343 -21.75 14.31 -13.59
C ILE A 343 -23.23 14.68 -13.78
N VAL A 344 -24.10 13.68 -13.90
CA VAL A 344 -25.56 13.90 -14.02
C VAL A 344 -26.11 14.63 -12.78
N PHE A 345 -25.71 14.22 -11.59
CA PHE A 345 -26.13 14.86 -10.34
C PHE A 345 -25.72 16.33 -10.27
N TYR A 346 -24.47 16.66 -10.63
CA TYR A 346 -24.00 18.05 -10.62
C TYR A 346 -24.65 18.91 -11.70
N GLN A 347 -24.98 18.30 -12.85
CA GLN A 347 -25.73 18.97 -13.91
C GLN A 347 -27.16 19.32 -13.44
N LEU A 348 -27.86 18.37 -12.81
CA LEU A 348 -29.20 18.57 -12.25
C LEU A 348 -29.19 19.64 -11.13
N ARG A 349 -28.13 19.66 -10.33
CA ARG A 349 -27.91 20.66 -9.28
C ARG A 349 -27.47 22.01 -9.81
N LYS A 350 -27.15 22.12 -11.10
CA LYS A 350 -26.64 23.35 -11.75
C LYS A 350 -25.41 23.93 -11.05
N LEU A 351 -24.51 23.05 -10.54
CA LEU A 351 -23.29 23.44 -9.84
C LEU A 351 -22.20 23.88 -10.81
N MET A 352 -22.15 23.25 -11.98
CA MET A 352 -21.17 23.49 -13.04
C MET A 352 -21.83 23.29 -14.42
N SER A 353 -21.31 23.93 -15.44
CA SER A 353 -21.66 23.64 -16.84
C SER A 353 -21.03 22.28 -17.25
N PHE A 354 -21.60 21.64 -18.28
CA PHE A 354 -21.06 20.39 -18.81
C PHE A 354 -19.61 20.58 -19.31
N SER A 355 -19.31 21.70 -19.95
CA SER A 355 -17.96 22.02 -20.43
C SER A 355 -16.95 22.14 -19.29
N GLU A 356 -17.33 22.74 -18.15
CA GLU A 356 -16.46 22.82 -16.96
C GLU A 356 -16.20 21.43 -16.37
N MET A 357 -17.23 20.56 -16.33
CA MET A 357 -17.07 19.18 -15.85
C MET A 357 -16.13 18.37 -16.75
N MET A 358 -16.26 18.52 -18.07
CA MET A 358 -15.35 17.86 -19.03
C MET A 358 -13.92 18.40 -18.89
N GLY A 359 -13.75 19.66 -18.54
CA GLY A 359 -12.44 20.26 -18.23
C GLY A 359 -11.76 19.65 -17.00
N MET A 360 -12.51 19.01 -16.08
CA MET A 360 -11.94 18.32 -14.91
C MET A 360 -11.36 16.95 -15.24
N LEU A 361 -11.69 16.35 -16.37
CA LEU A 361 -11.11 15.06 -16.82
C LEU A 361 -9.58 15.15 -16.94
N PRO A 362 -8.99 16.07 -17.74
CA PRO A 362 -7.54 16.20 -17.81
C PRO A 362 -6.92 16.66 -16.48
N GLU A 363 -7.60 17.44 -15.67
CA GLU A 363 -7.08 17.86 -14.36
C GLU A 363 -7.01 16.69 -13.37
N GLY A 364 -8.02 15.83 -13.35
CA GLY A 364 -8.01 14.59 -12.57
C GLY A 364 -6.92 13.64 -13.00
N PHE A 365 -6.71 13.47 -14.31
CA PHE A 365 -5.60 12.69 -14.84
C PHE A 365 -4.24 13.24 -14.38
N LYS A 366 -4.01 14.54 -14.54
CA LYS A 366 -2.77 15.21 -14.09
C LYS A 366 -2.53 15.02 -12.59
N ALA A 367 -3.57 15.05 -11.77
CA ALA A 367 -3.45 14.83 -10.34
C ALA A 367 -2.96 13.42 -9.98
N MET A 368 -3.24 12.41 -10.81
CA MET A 368 -2.83 11.02 -10.57
C MET A 368 -1.53 10.63 -11.28
N VAL A 369 -0.98 11.47 -12.16
CA VAL A 369 0.28 11.17 -12.88
C VAL A 369 1.43 10.74 -11.94
N PRO A 370 1.66 11.38 -10.77
CA PRO A 370 2.73 10.93 -9.87
C PRO A 370 2.53 9.48 -9.42
N ALA A 371 1.33 9.09 -9.00
CA ALA A 371 1.02 7.73 -8.57
C ALA A 371 1.14 6.73 -9.73
N ILE A 372 0.62 7.06 -10.92
CA ILE A 372 0.70 6.23 -12.12
C ILE A 372 2.17 5.93 -12.48
N LEU A 373 3.03 6.95 -12.48
CA LEU A 373 4.45 6.78 -12.79
C LEU A 373 5.16 5.89 -11.77
N ILE A 374 4.89 6.09 -10.47
CA ILE A 374 5.54 5.28 -9.42
C ILE A 374 5.04 3.84 -9.52
N LEU A 375 3.73 3.59 -9.67
CA LEU A 375 3.17 2.25 -9.86
C LEU A 375 3.78 1.54 -11.07
N THR A 376 3.85 2.21 -12.23
CA THR A 376 4.46 1.63 -13.43
C THR A 376 5.91 1.20 -13.16
N CYS A 377 6.70 2.05 -12.52
CA CYS A 377 8.09 1.71 -12.16
C CYS A 377 8.17 0.59 -11.12
N ALA A 378 7.28 0.57 -10.12
CA ALA A 378 7.24 -0.45 -9.08
C ALA A 378 6.91 -1.83 -9.67
N TRP A 379 5.89 -1.92 -10.52
CA TRP A 379 5.54 -3.15 -11.23
C TRP A 379 6.64 -3.61 -12.19
N SER A 380 7.30 -2.67 -12.88
CA SER A 380 8.46 -3.02 -13.72
C SER A 380 9.62 -3.57 -12.89
N LEU A 381 9.91 -2.97 -11.72
CA LEU A 381 10.91 -3.47 -10.79
C LEU A 381 10.55 -4.86 -10.27
N LYS A 382 9.27 -5.09 -9.94
CA LYS A 382 8.75 -6.40 -9.56
C LYS A 382 8.97 -7.42 -10.67
N ALA A 383 8.62 -7.10 -11.92
CA ALA A 383 8.84 -7.99 -13.06
C ALA A 383 10.32 -8.38 -13.23
N MET A 384 11.24 -7.41 -13.07
CA MET A 384 12.70 -7.68 -13.08
C MET A 384 13.12 -8.60 -11.91
N THR A 385 12.55 -8.42 -10.74
CA THR A 385 12.84 -9.22 -9.55
C THR A 385 12.32 -10.66 -9.70
N ASP A 386 11.12 -10.81 -10.23
CA ASP A 386 10.47 -12.11 -10.48
C ASP A 386 11.23 -12.90 -11.56
N SER A 387 11.68 -12.24 -12.63
CA SER A 387 12.46 -12.90 -13.69
C SER A 387 13.82 -13.45 -13.19
N LEU A 388 14.35 -12.90 -12.10
CA LEU A 388 15.54 -13.41 -11.42
C LEU A 388 15.25 -14.54 -10.42
N GLY A 389 13.98 -14.92 -10.23
CA GLY A 389 13.59 -16.01 -9.33
C GLY A 389 13.72 -15.66 -7.85
N ALA A 390 13.50 -14.41 -7.45
CA ALA A 390 13.59 -13.98 -6.05
C ALA A 390 12.67 -14.79 -5.13
N GLY A 391 11.45 -15.08 -5.57
CA GLY A 391 10.49 -15.92 -4.85
C GLY A 391 11.03 -17.34 -4.62
N ALA A 392 11.57 -17.98 -5.65
CA ALA A 392 12.17 -19.31 -5.55
C ALA A 392 13.36 -19.36 -4.57
N TYR A 393 14.21 -18.34 -4.59
CA TYR A 393 15.32 -18.22 -3.64
C TYR A 393 14.85 -18.13 -2.19
N VAL A 394 13.86 -17.27 -1.92
CA VAL A 394 13.31 -17.13 -0.56
C VAL A 394 12.60 -18.42 -0.13
N ALA A 395 11.85 -19.07 -1.04
CA ALA A 395 11.22 -20.36 -0.78
C ALA A 395 12.22 -21.44 -0.31
N SER A 396 13.36 -21.53 -0.98
CA SER A 396 14.42 -22.47 -0.60
C SER A 396 15.01 -22.19 0.78
N ALA A 397 15.15 -20.91 1.14
CA ALA A 397 15.63 -20.48 2.46
C ALA A 397 14.66 -20.87 3.58
N VAL A 398 13.34 -20.71 3.35
CA VAL A 398 12.30 -21.14 4.32
C VAL A 398 12.33 -22.65 4.54
N LYS A 399 12.34 -23.43 3.44
CA LYS A 399 12.37 -24.90 3.52
C LYS A 399 13.60 -25.43 4.29
N SER A 400 14.77 -24.81 4.10
CA SER A 400 15.99 -25.21 4.81
C SER A 400 15.97 -24.89 6.31
N SER A 401 15.24 -23.88 6.73
CA SER A 401 15.16 -23.46 8.14
C SER A 401 14.16 -24.27 8.97
N ALA A 402 13.17 -24.90 8.31
CA ALA A 402 12.02 -25.53 8.98
C ALA A 402 12.39 -26.70 9.90
N GLN A 403 13.43 -27.49 9.56
CA GLN A 403 13.78 -28.72 10.29
C GLN A 403 14.48 -28.49 11.64
N SER A 404 15.15 -27.34 11.83
CA SER A 404 16.03 -27.12 12.98
C SER A 404 15.42 -26.30 14.12
N PHE A 405 14.38 -25.49 13.87
CA PHE A 405 13.89 -24.47 14.82
C PHE A 405 12.36 -24.37 14.88
N GLN A 406 11.65 -25.48 15.01
CA GLN A 406 10.18 -25.53 14.90
C GLN A 406 9.42 -24.47 15.73
N SER A 407 9.79 -24.26 17.01
CA SER A 407 9.12 -23.27 17.87
C SER A 407 9.46 -21.80 17.51
N PHE A 408 10.59 -21.56 16.85
CA PHE A 408 10.95 -20.23 16.36
C PHE A 408 10.45 -19.95 14.94
N LEU A 409 9.95 -20.97 14.26
CA LEU A 409 9.59 -20.87 12.85
C LEU A 409 8.54 -19.79 12.54
N PRO A 410 7.48 -19.57 13.35
CA PRO A 410 6.57 -18.47 13.09
C PRO A 410 7.27 -17.09 13.05
N ALA A 411 8.22 -16.86 13.94
CA ALA A 411 8.99 -15.62 13.96
C ALA A 411 9.95 -15.52 12.75
N ILE A 412 10.57 -16.62 12.35
CA ILE A 412 11.44 -16.69 11.16
C ILE A 412 10.61 -16.42 9.90
N VAL A 413 9.46 -17.07 9.74
CA VAL A 413 8.55 -16.90 8.61
C VAL A 413 8.04 -15.46 8.54
N PHE A 414 7.70 -14.86 9.68
CA PHE A 414 7.33 -13.45 9.76
C PHE A 414 8.44 -12.54 9.21
N LEU A 415 9.70 -12.73 9.64
CA LEU A 415 10.82 -11.92 9.16
C LEU A 415 11.08 -12.11 7.66
N ILE A 416 11.02 -13.36 7.19
CA ILE A 416 11.18 -13.65 5.76
C ILE A 416 10.07 -12.98 4.96
N GLY A 417 8.81 -13.06 5.43
CA GLY A 417 7.68 -12.37 4.83
C GLY A 417 7.87 -10.86 4.79
N CYS A 418 8.31 -10.26 5.91
CA CYS A 418 8.65 -8.82 5.97
C CYS A 418 9.70 -8.44 4.93
N PHE A 419 10.79 -9.21 4.84
CA PHE A 419 11.88 -8.90 3.94
C PHE A 419 11.47 -9.08 2.47
N LEU A 420 10.80 -10.19 2.14
CA LEU A 420 10.37 -10.47 0.77
C LEU A 420 9.34 -9.42 0.29
N SER A 421 8.35 -9.12 1.12
CA SER A 421 7.33 -8.13 0.76
C SER A 421 7.90 -6.71 0.67
N PHE A 422 8.82 -6.35 1.56
CA PHE A 422 9.55 -5.08 1.48
C PHE A 422 10.35 -4.97 0.17
N ALA A 423 10.99 -6.05 -0.25
CA ALA A 423 11.81 -6.10 -1.46
C ALA A 423 11.00 -6.14 -2.75
N THR A 424 9.82 -6.77 -2.73
CA THR A 424 8.97 -6.93 -3.92
C THR A 424 7.88 -5.86 -4.03
N GLY A 425 7.59 -5.15 -2.92
CA GLY A 425 6.52 -4.15 -2.86
C GLY A 425 5.12 -4.74 -2.98
N THR A 426 4.93 -6.01 -2.61
CA THR A 426 3.62 -6.66 -2.70
C THR A 426 3.40 -7.70 -1.60
N SER A 427 2.29 -7.51 -0.88
CA SER A 427 1.82 -8.52 0.07
C SER A 427 1.31 -9.77 -0.66
N TRP A 428 0.54 -9.58 -1.74
CA TRP A 428 -0.09 -10.67 -2.50
C TRP A 428 0.91 -11.67 -3.05
N GLY A 429 1.98 -11.19 -3.70
CA GLY A 429 3.05 -12.04 -4.20
C GLY A 429 3.78 -12.77 -3.08
N THR A 430 3.97 -12.12 -1.95
CA THR A 430 4.69 -12.67 -0.80
C THR A 430 3.93 -13.81 -0.14
N PHE A 431 2.67 -13.61 0.25
CA PHE A 431 1.91 -14.70 0.88
C PHE A 431 1.54 -15.79 -0.13
N GLY A 432 1.38 -15.46 -1.41
CA GLY A 432 1.19 -16.41 -2.50
C GLY A 432 2.33 -17.41 -2.65
N ILE A 433 3.55 -17.02 -2.30
CA ILE A 433 4.72 -17.90 -2.27
C ILE A 433 4.83 -18.62 -0.93
N LEU A 434 4.70 -17.90 0.18
CA LEU A 434 5.04 -18.44 1.50
C LEU A 434 3.96 -19.34 2.10
N ILE A 435 2.66 -19.10 1.82
CA ILE A 435 1.58 -19.94 2.36
C ILE A 435 1.64 -21.37 1.82
N PRO A 436 1.71 -21.63 0.49
CA PRO A 436 1.85 -22.98 -0.02
C PRO A 436 3.05 -23.73 0.58
N ILE A 437 4.22 -23.07 0.68
CA ILE A 437 5.42 -23.64 1.27
C ILE A 437 5.21 -24.01 2.75
N THR A 438 4.55 -23.11 3.50
CA THR A 438 4.24 -23.37 4.91
C THR A 438 3.31 -24.55 5.08
N LEU A 439 2.31 -24.72 4.18
CA LEU A 439 1.37 -25.82 4.20
C LEU A 439 1.98 -27.16 3.78
N GLU A 440 3.02 -27.15 2.93
CA GLU A 440 3.80 -28.35 2.63
C GLU A 440 4.58 -28.85 3.86
N VAL A 441 5.04 -27.94 4.73
CA VAL A 441 5.83 -28.27 5.93
C VAL A 441 4.94 -28.65 7.11
N PHE A 442 3.80 -27.96 7.28
CA PHE A 442 2.88 -28.14 8.39
C PHE A 442 1.44 -28.27 7.90
N PRO A 443 0.76 -29.39 8.20
CA PRO A 443 -0.64 -29.55 7.86
C PRO A 443 -1.51 -28.54 8.64
N ILE A 444 -2.66 -28.20 8.08
CA ILE A 444 -3.65 -27.24 8.66
C ILE A 444 -4.13 -27.67 10.04
N THR A 445 -4.03 -28.96 10.36
CA THR A 445 -4.40 -29.54 11.65
C THR A 445 -3.41 -29.25 12.76
N ASP A 446 -2.17 -28.90 12.42
CA ASP A 446 -1.15 -28.52 13.41
C ASP A 446 -1.33 -27.05 13.81
N PRO A 447 -1.49 -26.73 15.10
CA PRO A 447 -1.55 -25.33 15.58
C PRO A 447 -0.38 -24.46 15.10
N ILE A 448 0.82 -25.04 14.95
CA ILE A 448 1.99 -24.30 14.49
C ILE A 448 1.85 -23.92 13.00
N GLY A 449 1.21 -24.76 12.19
CA GLY A 449 0.90 -24.46 10.79
C GLY A 449 0.00 -23.23 10.67
N VAL A 450 -1.07 -23.16 11.47
CA VAL A 450 -1.95 -21.99 11.52
C VAL A 450 -1.18 -20.73 11.92
N ILE A 451 -0.30 -20.82 12.92
CA ILE A 451 0.51 -19.68 13.39
C ILE A 451 1.51 -19.25 12.30
N CYS A 452 2.12 -20.19 11.59
CA CYS A 452 3.05 -19.89 10.50
C CYS A 452 2.32 -19.24 9.30
N VAL A 453 1.13 -19.72 8.94
CA VAL A 453 0.29 -19.07 7.90
C VAL A 453 -0.06 -17.64 8.33
N SER A 454 -0.44 -17.45 9.59
CA SER A 454 -0.66 -16.10 10.13
C SER A 454 0.60 -15.24 10.06
N ALA A 455 1.77 -15.81 10.35
CA ALA A 455 3.05 -15.13 10.24
C ALA A 455 3.43 -14.76 8.80
N CYS A 456 3.09 -15.62 7.81
CA CYS A 456 3.21 -15.29 6.38
C CYS A 456 2.37 -14.06 6.04
N MET A 457 1.09 -14.06 6.43
CA MET A 457 0.15 -12.98 6.18
C MET A 457 0.61 -11.67 6.84
N ALA A 458 0.96 -11.73 8.12
CA ALA A 458 1.42 -10.58 8.90
C ALA A 458 2.76 -10.01 8.39
N GLY A 459 3.69 -10.88 8.03
CA GLY A 459 4.99 -10.50 7.47
C GLY A 459 4.84 -9.85 6.11
N ALA A 460 3.99 -10.40 5.25
CA ALA A 460 3.68 -9.83 3.95
C ALA A 460 3.12 -8.40 4.09
N VAL A 461 2.12 -8.19 4.95
CA VAL A 461 1.54 -6.85 5.20
C VAL A 461 2.57 -5.91 5.83
N CYS A 462 3.40 -6.38 6.76
CA CYS A 462 4.42 -5.56 7.41
C CYS A 462 5.48 -5.06 6.42
N GLY A 463 5.99 -5.94 5.57
CA GLY A 463 7.00 -5.59 4.57
C GLY A 463 6.46 -4.62 3.53
N ASP A 464 5.27 -4.87 3.04
CA ASP A 464 4.53 -4.01 2.13
C ASP A 464 4.34 -2.60 2.71
N HIS A 465 3.77 -2.52 3.91
CA HIS A 465 3.53 -1.28 4.66
C HIS A 465 4.83 -0.49 4.97
N CYS A 466 6.00 -1.11 4.91
CA CYS A 466 7.29 -0.45 5.03
C CYS A 466 7.88 -0.02 3.68
N SER A 467 7.41 -0.58 2.58
CA SER A 467 8.07 -0.50 1.28
C SER A 467 7.70 0.78 0.51
N PRO A 468 8.70 1.52 -0.01
CA PRO A 468 8.44 2.67 -0.87
C PRO A 468 7.97 2.29 -2.28
N ILE A 469 7.97 1.01 -2.62
CA ILE A 469 7.51 0.50 -3.91
C ILE A 469 6.19 -0.25 -3.80
N SER A 470 5.56 -0.21 -2.61
CA SER A 470 4.27 -0.84 -2.36
C SER A 470 3.14 -0.06 -3.04
N ASP A 471 2.24 -0.81 -3.67
CA ASP A 471 1.04 -0.27 -4.32
C ASP A 471 0.17 0.48 -3.31
N THR A 472 -0.10 -0.12 -2.14
CA THR A 472 -0.96 0.48 -1.11
C THR A 472 -0.34 1.72 -0.50
N THR A 473 0.97 1.72 -0.23
CA THR A 473 1.70 2.88 0.28
C THR A 473 1.69 4.04 -0.73
N ILE A 474 1.82 3.73 -2.03
CA ILE A 474 1.71 4.71 -3.12
C ILE A 474 0.29 5.29 -3.16
N MET A 475 -0.74 4.43 -3.10
CA MET A 475 -2.14 4.86 -3.13
C MET A 475 -2.55 5.64 -1.88
N ALA A 476 -2.07 5.27 -0.69
CA ALA A 476 -2.31 6.00 0.54
C ALA A 476 -1.73 7.42 0.48
N SER A 477 -0.51 7.55 -0.06
CA SER A 477 0.10 8.88 -0.28
C SER A 477 -0.68 9.72 -1.30
N ALA A 478 -1.18 9.11 -2.38
CA ALA A 478 -2.01 9.76 -3.39
C ALA A 478 -3.39 10.16 -2.82
N GLY A 479 -4.05 9.27 -2.08
CA GLY A 479 -5.33 9.53 -1.42
C GLY A 479 -5.26 10.68 -0.41
N ALA A 480 -4.21 10.72 0.40
CA ALA A 480 -3.93 11.80 1.33
C ALA A 480 -3.40 13.06 0.65
N GLN A 481 -2.98 13.00 -0.61
CA GLN A 481 -2.21 14.03 -1.30
C GLN A 481 -0.96 14.44 -0.50
N CYS A 482 -0.19 13.45 -0.09
CA CYS A 482 1.09 13.58 0.60
C CYS A 482 2.24 13.28 -0.36
N ASP A 483 3.40 13.88 -0.12
CA ASP A 483 4.63 13.43 -0.78
C ASP A 483 4.94 11.98 -0.40
N HIS A 484 5.15 11.12 -1.40
CA HIS A 484 5.28 9.68 -1.20
C HIS A 484 6.51 9.32 -0.32
N VAL A 485 7.66 9.94 -0.57
CA VAL A 485 8.86 9.67 0.23
C VAL A 485 8.70 10.15 1.67
N MET A 486 8.01 11.29 1.85
CA MET A 486 7.67 11.79 3.18
C MET A 486 6.77 10.79 3.89
N HIS A 487 5.73 10.26 3.22
CA HIS A 487 4.86 9.25 3.78
C HIS A 487 5.66 8.04 4.27
N VAL A 488 6.44 7.40 3.39
CA VAL A 488 7.27 6.24 3.73
C VAL A 488 8.22 6.53 4.88
N SER A 489 8.99 7.63 4.79
CA SER A 489 10.00 7.96 5.81
C SER A 489 9.42 8.29 7.18
N THR A 490 8.17 8.80 7.25
CA THR A 490 7.48 9.09 8.50
C THR A 490 6.79 7.87 9.09
N GLN A 491 6.29 6.96 8.25
CA GLN A 491 5.62 5.72 8.63
C GLN A 491 6.58 4.65 9.11
N LEU A 492 7.77 4.54 8.50
CA LEU A 492 8.72 3.46 8.74
C LEU A 492 9.07 3.24 10.23
N PRO A 493 9.34 4.26 11.06
CA PRO A 493 9.58 4.04 12.50
C PRO A 493 8.36 3.46 13.24
N TYR A 494 7.14 3.77 12.80
CA TYR A 494 5.90 3.24 13.37
C TYR A 494 5.73 1.76 13.01
N ALA A 495 5.88 1.44 11.73
CA ALA A 495 5.80 0.08 11.22
C ALA A 495 6.88 -0.83 11.84
N ILE A 496 8.14 -0.37 11.95
CA ILE A 496 9.21 -1.11 12.61
C ILE A 496 8.90 -1.37 14.09
N THR A 497 8.27 -0.41 14.79
CA THR A 497 7.85 -0.60 16.18
C THR A 497 6.81 -1.71 16.29
N CYS A 498 5.80 -1.70 15.42
CA CYS A 498 4.80 -2.77 15.35
C CYS A 498 5.42 -4.11 14.98
N ALA A 499 6.34 -4.12 14.02
CA ALA A 499 7.07 -5.31 13.59
C ALA A 499 7.89 -5.95 14.71
N ALA A 500 8.61 -5.14 15.50
CA ALA A 500 9.42 -5.63 16.61
C ALA A 500 8.56 -6.29 17.69
N VAL A 501 7.43 -5.69 18.06
CA VAL A 501 6.50 -6.30 19.03
C VAL A 501 5.83 -7.55 18.44
N SER A 502 5.49 -7.54 17.15
CA SER A 502 4.92 -8.71 16.47
C SER A 502 5.92 -9.87 16.40
N PHE A 503 7.18 -9.60 16.12
CA PHE A 503 8.25 -10.60 16.12
C PHE A 503 8.38 -11.31 17.48
N VAL A 504 8.43 -10.54 18.57
CA VAL A 504 8.45 -11.10 19.94
C VAL A 504 7.18 -11.90 20.20
N SER A 505 6.02 -11.42 19.74
CA SER A 505 4.74 -12.12 19.91
C SER A 505 4.72 -13.45 19.13
N TYR A 506 5.35 -13.54 17.95
CA TYR A 506 5.48 -14.79 17.21
C TYR A 506 6.44 -15.78 17.89
N ILE A 507 7.50 -15.31 18.55
CA ILE A 507 8.34 -16.19 19.39
C ILE A 507 7.47 -16.80 20.51
N ILE A 508 6.72 -15.97 21.24
CA ILE A 508 5.84 -16.45 22.31
C ILE A 508 4.80 -17.44 21.79
N ALA A 509 4.17 -17.13 20.63
CA ALA A 509 3.16 -17.99 20.03
C ALA A 509 3.70 -19.34 19.56
N GLY A 510 4.95 -19.40 19.10
CA GLY A 510 5.60 -20.66 18.72
C GLY A 510 5.76 -21.64 19.89
N PHE A 511 5.90 -21.14 21.13
CA PHE A 511 5.97 -21.97 22.35
C PHE A 511 4.60 -22.25 22.98
N VAL A 512 3.74 -21.23 23.07
CA VAL A 512 2.46 -21.30 23.83
C VAL A 512 1.33 -21.89 22.98
N ARG A 513 1.26 -21.55 21.69
CA ARG A 513 0.31 -22.05 20.67
C ARG A 513 -1.18 -21.86 21.01
N ILE A 514 -1.53 -20.99 21.92
CA ILE A 514 -2.90 -20.71 22.38
C ILE A 514 -3.23 -19.24 22.11
N ALA A 515 -4.14 -18.97 21.17
CA ALA A 515 -4.50 -17.62 20.74
C ALA A 515 -4.98 -16.73 21.89
N TRP A 516 -5.86 -17.25 22.76
CA TRP A 516 -6.44 -16.53 23.88
C TRP A 516 -5.45 -16.12 24.97
N ILE A 517 -4.25 -16.71 24.98
CA ILE A 517 -3.14 -16.34 25.85
C ILE A 517 -2.19 -15.40 25.11
N CYS A 518 -1.82 -15.75 23.90
CA CYS A 518 -0.80 -15.02 23.13
C CYS A 518 -1.27 -13.62 22.73
N LEU A 519 -2.53 -13.46 22.27
CA LEU A 519 -3.03 -12.16 21.81
C LEU A 519 -3.12 -11.11 22.95
N PRO A 520 -3.67 -11.39 24.14
CA PRO A 520 -3.61 -10.44 25.26
C PRO A 520 -2.18 -10.07 25.67
N ILE A 521 -1.24 -11.02 25.64
CA ILE A 521 0.18 -10.73 25.91
C ILE A 521 0.74 -9.78 24.85
N ALA A 522 0.48 -10.03 23.57
CA ALA A 522 0.93 -9.17 22.48
C ALA A 522 0.37 -7.74 22.61
N ILE A 523 -0.92 -7.60 22.90
CA ILE A 523 -1.56 -6.30 23.14
C ILE A 523 -0.93 -5.60 24.37
N ALA A 524 -0.70 -6.32 25.45
CA ALA A 524 -0.06 -5.76 26.64
C ALA A 524 1.38 -5.27 26.34
N LEU A 525 2.16 -6.03 25.57
CA LEU A 525 3.50 -5.62 25.12
C LEU A 525 3.43 -4.35 24.26
N MET A 526 2.45 -4.24 23.36
CA MET A 526 2.25 -3.05 22.54
C MET A 526 1.88 -1.84 23.38
N LEU A 527 0.96 -1.97 24.33
CA LEU A 527 0.57 -0.89 25.24
C LEU A 527 1.74 -0.45 26.12
N LEU A 528 2.53 -1.40 26.63
CA LEU A 528 3.76 -1.10 27.36
C LEU A 528 4.76 -0.31 26.49
N THR A 529 4.95 -0.74 25.26
CA THR A 529 5.82 -0.06 24.28
C THR A 529 5.36 1.37 24.05
N LEU A 530 4.07 1.61 23.87
CA LEU A 530 3.49 2.96 23.74
C LEU A 530 3.74 3.84 24.96
N VAL A 531 3.59 3.28 26.17
CA VAL A 531 3.88 4.02 27.42
C VAL A 531 5.36 4.39 27.52
N VAL A 532 6.26 3.47 27.14
CA VAL A 532 7.71 3.72 27.10
C VAL A 532 8.02 4.83 26.09
N ILE A 533 7.48 4.74 24.87
CA ILE A 533 7.64 5.76 23.84
C ILE A 533 7.17 7.12 24.36
N LYS A 534 5.98 7.18 24.94
CA LYS A 534 5.45 8.42 25.51
C LYS A 534 6.41 9.03 26.54
N LYS A 535 6.98 8.22 27.45
CA LYS A 535 7.93 8.69 28.46
C LYS A 535 9.23 9.20 27.85
N LEU A 536 9.74 8.52 26.81
CA LEU A 536 10.98 8.89 26.14
C LEU A 536 10.84 10.20 25.32
N TYR A 537 9.69 10.40 24.68
CA TYR A 537 9.45 11.54 23.81
C TYR A 537 8.67 12.69 24.48
N ALA A 538 8.11 12.50 25.67
CA ALA A 538 7.42 13.56 26.42
C ALA A 538 8.32 14.78 26.74
N LYS A 539 9.65 14.59 26.74
CA LYS A 539 10.66 15.65 27.01
C LYS A 539 11.22 16.30 25.74
N LYS A 540 10.92 15.76 24.55
CA LYS A 540 11.37 16.36 23.28
C LYS A 540 10.30 17.32 22.79
N VAL A 541 10.48 18.60 23.05
CA VAL A 541 9.79 19.66 22.32
C VAL A 541 10.46 19.73 20.95
N TYR A 542 9.72 19.47 19.89
CA TYR A 542 10.21 19.61 18.51
C TYR A 542 10.30 21.09 18.13
#